data_49924e607ba93d5fef4e240c846fefb9
#
_entry.id   49924e607ba93d5fef4e240c846fefb9
#
_cell.length_a   1.000
_cell.length_b   1.000
_cell.length_c   1.000
_cell.angle_alpha   90.00
_cell.angle_beta   90.00
_cell.angle_gamma   90.00
#
_symmetry.space_group_name_H-M   'P 1'
#
loop_
_entity.id
_entity.type
_entity.pdbx_description
1 polymer ?
#
loop_
_entity_poly.entity_id
_entity_poly.type
_entity_poly.pdbx_seq_one_letter_code
_entity_poly.pdbx_strand_id
1 'polypeptide(L)'
;MSINRIRNHFDEASKVLESFNTDENLNLISHAIALMSSALLNGNKIISCGNGGSMCDAMHFAEELSGKFRNDRKALAALSISDPSHISCVANDFGFEYIFSRYLESVGIKGDILLGISTSGNSQN
;
A
#
# COMPACT_ATOMS: atom_id res chain seq x y z
N MET A 1 24.23 -23.35 -1.57
CA MET A 1 23.17 -23.05 -0.55
C MET A 1 22.54 -24.38 -0.17
N SER A 2 22.43 -24.73 1.12
CA SER A 2 21.89 -26.04 1.51
C SER A 2 20.36 -26.02 1.53
N ILE A 3 19.73 -27.17 1.20
CA ILE A 3 18.27 -27.36 1.29
C ILE A 3 17.72 -26.96 2.68
N ASN A 4 18.48 -27.25 3.74
CA ASN A 4 18.07 -26.91 5.10
C ASN A 4 17.94 -25.39 5.30
N ARG A 5 18.81 -24.57 4.70
CA ARG A 5 18.71 -23.12 4.76
C ARG A 5 17.46 -22.61 4.03
N ILE A 6 17.13 -23.21 2.89
CA ILE A 6 15.89 -22.89 2.16
C ILE A 6 14.67 -23.24 3.02
N ARG A 7 14.66 -24.44 3.60
CA ARG A 7 13.56 -24.88 4.48
C ARG A 7 13.35 -23.93 5.66
N ASN A 8 14.44 -23.52 6.32
CA ASN A 8 14.36 -22.58 7.45
C ASN A 8 13.65 -21.26 7.09
N HIS A 9 13.87 -20.72 5.88
CA HIS A 9 13.17 -19.52 5.44
C HIS A 9 11.65 -19.74 5.27
N PHE A 10 11.24 -20.90 4.78
CA PHE A 10 9.81 -21.24 4.73
C PHE A 10 9.20 -21.42 6.13
N ASP A 11 9.95 -22.07 7.04
CA ASP A 11 9.51 -22.28 8.41
C ASP A 11 9.38 -20.93 9.16
N GLU A 12 10.32 -19.99 8.94
CA GLU A 12 10.26 -18.63 9.47
C GLU A 12 9.05 -17.88 8.93
N ALA A 13 8.80 -17.92 7.63
CA ALA A 13 7.65 -17.27 7.00
C ALA A 13 6.32 -17.82 7.54
N SER A 14 6.21 -19.14 7.71
CA SER A 14 5.03 -19.79 8.30
C SER A 14 4.77 -19.32 9.72
N LYS A 15 5.81 -19.25 10.56
CA LYS A 15 5.71 -18.77 11.94
C LYS A 15 5.25 -17.30 12.01
N VAL A 16 5.76 -16.44 11.12
CA VAL A 16 5.33 -15.04 11.04
C VAL A 16 3.85 -14.96 10.68
N LEU A 17 3.41 -15.72 9.69
CA LEU A 17 2.00 -15.76 9.29
C LEU A 17 1.09 -16.26 10.41
N GLU A 18 1.48 -17.36 11.10
CA GLU A 18 0.76 -17.89 12.27
C GLU A 18 0.68 -16.88 13.41
N SER A 19 1.79 -16.21 13.72
CA SER A 19 1.83 -15.20 14.80
C SER A 19 1.02 -13.95 14.48
N PHE A 20 0.86 -13.62 13.20
CA PHE A 20 0.04 -12.49 12.75
C PHE A 20 -1.46 -12.81 12.75
N ASN A 21 -1.85 -14.07 12.59
CA ASN A 21 -3.25 -14.51 12.51
C ASN A 21 -3.92 -14.54 13.89
N THR A 22 -4.13 -13.38 14.47
CA THR A 22 -4.80 -13.17 15.76
C THR A 22 -6.10 -12.40 15.57
N ASP A 23 -7.06 -12.56 16.47
CA ASP A 23 -8.33 -11.81 16.43
C ASP A 23 -8.09 -10.29 16.43
N GLU A 24 -7.08 -9.80 17.13
CA GLU A 24 -6.70 -8.39 17.16
C GLU A 24 -6.31 -7.89 15.75
N ASN A 25 -5.38 -8.57 15.09
CA ASN A 25 -4.93 -8.19 13.74
C ASN A 25 -6.05 -8.34 12.70
N LEU A 26 -6.86 -9.39 12.80
CA LEU A 26 -8.01 -9.59 11.91
C LEU A 26 -9.06 -8.48 12.07
N ASN A 27 -9.29 -8.00 13.28
CA ASN A 27 -10.18 -6.85 13.54
C ASN A 27 -9.60 -5.56 12.95
N LEU A 28 -8.29 -5.32 13.05
CA LEU A 28 -7.64 -4.15 12.42
C LEU A 28 -7.79 -4.18 10.89
N ILE A 29 -7.57 -5.34 10.27
CA ILE A 29 -7.78 -5.52 8.82
C ILE A 29 -9.25 -5.27 8.45
N SER A 30 -10.19 -5.84 9.20
CA SER A 30 -11.62 -5.66 8.97
C SER A 30 -12.02 -4.18 9.04
N HIS A 31 -11.47 -3.45 10.01
CA HIS A 31 -11.69 -2.01 10.13
C HIS A 31 -11.12 -1.24 8.93
N ALA A 32 -9.90 -1.54 8.50
CA ALA A 32 -9.29 -0.93 7.32
C ALA A 32 -10.12 -1.18 6.05
N ILE A 33 -10.62 -2.42 5.86
CA ILE A 33 -11.52 -2.78 4.76
C ILE A 33 -12.80 -1.93 4.79
N ALA A 34 -13.40 -1.77 5.97
CA ALA A 34 -14.63 -0.97 6.13
C ALA A 34 -14.41 0.51 5.77
N LEU A 35 -13.29 1.10 6.21
CA LEU A 35 -12.92 2.48 5.88
C LEU A 35 -12.73 2.67 4.36
N MET A 36 -11.93 1.81 3.72
CA MET A 36 -11.67 1.85 2.28
C MET A 36 -12.96 1.66 1.47
N SER A 37 -13.78 0.68 1.86
CA SER A 37 -15.06 0.42 1.19
C SER A 37 -16.01 1.61 1.30
N SER A 38 -16.11 2.22 2.48
CA SER A 38 -16.93 3.41 2.69
C SER A 38 -16.46 4.59 1.83
N ALA A 39 -15.15 4.83 1.75
CA ALA A 39 -14.59 5.88 0.89
C ALA A 39 -14.97 5.68 -0.57
N LEU A 40 -14.77 4.47 -1.10
CA LEU A 40 -15.10 4.13 -2.49
C LEU A 40 -16.60 4.25 -2.79
N LEU A 41 -17.48 3.84 -1.87
CA LEU A 41 -18.93 3.97 -2.00
C LEU A 41 -19.39 5.43 -2.01
N ASN A 42 -18.66 6.32 -1.33
CA ASN A 42 -18.92 7.75 -1.29
C ASN A 42 -18.29 8.53 -2.47
N GLY A 43 -17.70 7.83 -3.46
CA GLY A 43 -17.08 8.45 -4.63
C GLY A 43 -15.67 8.98 -4.41
N ASN A 44 -15.07 8.65 -3.28
CA ASN A 44 -13.66 8.94 -2.98
C ASN A 44 -12.74 7.86 -3.58
N LYS A 45 -11.43 8.06 -3.45
CA LYS A 45 -10.41 7.16 -3.96
C LYS A 45 -9.47 6.66 -2.87
N ILE A 46 -8.74 5.59 -3.20
CA ILE A 46 -7.62 5.11 -2.39
C ILE A 46 -6.32 5.50 -3.10
N ILE A 47 -5.41 6.11 -2.36
CA ILE A 47 -4.08 6.47 -2.83
C ILE A 47 -3.08 5.61 -2.06
N SER A 48 -2.28 4.82 -2.75
CA SER A 48 -1.27 3.96 -2.12
C SER A 48 0.14 4.50 -2.36
N CYS A 49 1.04 4.27 -1.41
CA CYS A 49 2.44 4.65 -1.52
C CYS A 49 3.37 3.70 -0.75
N GLY A 50 4.64 3.73 -1.09
CA GLY A 50 5.70 2.97 -0.43
C GLY A 50 7.04 3.18 -1.12
N ASN A 51 8.12 2.77 -0.47
CA ASN A 51 9.47 2.87 -1.02
C ASN A 51 9.95 1.53 -1.56
N GLY A 52 10.69 1.52 -2.67
CA GLY A 52 11.31 0.31 -3.22
C GLY A 52 10.30 -0.81 -3.49
N GLY A 53 10.49 -1.99 -2.87
CA GLY A 53 9.55 -3.11 -2.99
C GLY A 53 8.14 -2.77 -2.54
N SER A 54 7.99 -1.98 -1.48
CA SER A 54 6.68 -1.51 -1.01
C SER A 54 5.98 -0.57 -2.02
N MET A 55 6.73 0.11 -2.90
CA MET A 55 6.13 0.82 -4.04
C MET A 55 5.53 -0.17 -5.05
N CYS A 56 6.21 -1.28 -5.31
CA CYS A 56 5.67 -2.33 -6.18
C CYS A 56 4.36 -2.90 -5.60
N ASP A 57 4.32 -3.13 -4.28
CA ASP A 57 3.10 -3.59 -3.60
C ASP A 57 1.98 -2.54 -3.67
N ALA A 58 2.32 -1.25 -3.50
CA ALA A 58 1.38 -0.14 -3.64
C ALA A 58 0.80 -0.03 -5.06
N MET A 59 1.63 -0.20 -6.08
CA MET A 59 1.21 -0.23 -7.49
C MET A 59 0.29 -1.42 -7.76
N HIS A 60 0.67 -2.62 -7.30
CA HIS A 60 -0.13 -3.83 -7.45
C HIS A 60 -1.48 -3.70 -6.75
N PHE A 61 -1.51 -3.18 -5.53
CA PHE A 61 -2.77 -2.92 -4.82
C PHE A 61 -3.70 -1.97 -5.59
N ALA A 62 -3.18 -0.89 -6.13
CA ALA A 62 -3.98 0.08 -6.89
C ALA A 62 -4.51 -0.50 -8.20
N GLU A 63 -3.69 -1.29 -8.92
CA GLU A 63 -4.09 -1.89 -10.18
C GLU A 63 -5.15 -2.99 -9.98
N GLU A 64 -5.06 -3.78 -8.91
CA GLU A 64 -6.07 -4.78 -8.56
C GLU A 64 -7.44 -4.15 -8.25
N LEU A 65 -7.46 -2.92 -7.73
CA LEU A 65 -8.69 -2.17 -7.51
C LEU A 65 -9.22 -1.51 -8.78
N SER A 66 -8.36 -0.90 -9.58
CA SER A 66 -8.74 -0.22 -10.83
C SER A 66 -9.02 -1.19 -11.98
N GLY A 67 -8.32 -2.30 -12.03
CA GLY A 67 -8.59 -3.44 -12.90
C GLY A 67 -9.63 -4.39 -12.29
N LYS A 68 -9.23 -5.63 -12.02
CA LYS A 68 -10.07 -6.59 -11.30
C LYS A 68 -9.23 -7.59 -10.51
N PHE A 69 -9.64 -7.86 -9.29
CA PHE A 69 -9.15 -8.99 -8.51
C PHE A 69 -10.20 -10.13 -8.54
N ARG A 70 -9.85 -11.28 -9.12
CA ARG A 70 -10.67 -12.51 -9.25
C ARG A 70 -11.93 -12.35 -10.10
N ASN A 71 -12.99 -11.69 -9.61
CA ASN A 71 -14.30 -11.60 -10.26
C ASN A 71 -14.46 -10.31 -11.04
N ASP A 72 -15.25 -10.34 -12.12
CA ASP A 72 -15.62 -9.14 -12.85
C ASP A 72 -16.43 -8.19 -11.97
N ARG A 73 -16.07 -6.92 -11.98
CA ARG A 73 -16.73 -5.84 -11.26
C ARG A 73 -16.43 -4.48 -11.90
N LYS A 74 -17.15 -3.46 -11.50
CA LYS A 74 -16.83 -2.07 -11.85
C LYS A 74 -15.44 -1.71 -11.32
N ALA A 75 -14.65 -0.98 -12.11
CA ALA A 75 -13.39 -0.40 -11.68
C ALA A 75 -13.60 0.51 -10.45
N LEU A 76 -12.70 0.40 -9.48
CA LEU A 76 -12.69 1.20 -8.27
C LEU A 76 -11.63 2.29 -8.38
N ALA A 77 -11.89 3.46 -7.82
CA ALA A 77 -10.99 4.59 -7.88
C ALA A 77 -9.77 4.37 -6.97
N ALA A 78 -8.67 3.94 -7.54
CA ALA A 78 -7.41 3.72 -6.84
C ALA A 78 -6.23 4.13 -7.72
N LEU A 79 -5.19 4.66 -7.09
CA LEU A 79 -3.93 5.03 -7.75
C LEU A 79 -2.76 4.87 -6.78
N SER A 80 -1.55 4.71 -7.32
CA SER A 80 -0.32 4.68 -6.52
C SER A 80 0.56 5.89 -6.81
N ILE A 81 1.27 6.37 -5.78
CA ILE A 81 2.30 7.40 -5.94
C ILE A 81 3.58 6.71 -6.41
N SER A 82 3.76 6.61 -7.72
CA SER A 82 4.84 5.84 -8.34
C SER A 82 5.40 6.47 -9.62
N ASP A 83 4.95 7.67 -9.97
CA ASP A 83 5.46 8.38 -11.15
C ASP A 83 6.92 8.81 -10.93
N PRO A 84 7.87 8.32 -11.77
CA PRO A 84 9.28 8.61 -11.57
C PRO A 84 9.63 10.10 -11.82
N SER A 85 8.87 10.80 -12.65
CA SER A 85 9.09 12.22 -12.90
C SER A 85 8.71 13.06 -11.68
N HIS A 86 7.56 12.77 -11.07
CA HIS A 86 7.14 13.38 -9.81
C HIS A 86 8.14 13.12 -8.68
N ILE A 87 8.51 11.85 -8.49
CA ILE A 87 9.42 11.45 -7.41
C ILE A 87 10.78 12.12 -7.57
N SER A 88 11.36 12.11 -8.77
CA SER A 88 12.66 12.71 -9.01
C SER A 88 12.65 14.24 -8.90
N CYS A 89 11.61 14.90 -9.40
CA CYS A 89 11.43 16.34 -9.30
C CYS A 89 11.29 16.78 -7.84
N VAL A 90 10.36 16.18 -7.10
CA VAL A 90 10.13 16.55 -5.69
C VAL A 90 11.35 16.22 -4.83
N ALA A 91 11.98 15.06 -5.02
CA ALA A 91 13.17 14.71 -4.27
C ALA A 91 14.33 15.68 -4.53
N ASN A 92 14.50 16.17 -5.78
CA ASN A 92 15.53 17.14 -6.14
C ASN A 92 15.26 18.53 -5.58
N ASP A 93 14.02 19.00 -5.65
CA ASP A 93 13.68 20.40 -5.37
C ASP A 93 13.28 20.65 -3.91
N PHE A 94 12.72 19.66 -3.23
CA PHE A 94 12.18 19.80 -1.87
C PHE A 94 12.77 18.82 -0.85
N GLY A 95 13.24 17.66 -1.31
CA GLY A 95 13.75 16.58 -0.48
C GLY A 95 12.88 15.31 -0.61
N PHE A 96 13.53 14.17 -0.40
CA PHE A 96 12.89 12.85 -0.55
C PHE A 96 11.73 12.63 0.44
N GLU A 97 11.77 13.26 1.59
CA GLU A 97 10.72 13.21 2.62
C GLU A 97 9.38 13.79 2.16
N TYR A 98 9.36 14.61 1.10
CA TYR A 98 8.16 15.27 0.60
C TYR A 98 7.49 14.60 -0.59
N ILE A 99 8.05 13.51 -1.13
CA ILE A 99 7.56 12.89 -2.37
C ILE A 99 6.10 12.43 -2.27
N PHE A 100 5.67 11.94 -1.12
CA PHE A 100 4.30 11.50 -0.90
C PHE A 100 3.38 12.64 -0.49
N SER A 101 3.79 13.47 0.46
CA SER A 101 2.97 14.58 0.95
C SER A 101 2.61 15.57 -0.15
N ARG A 102 3.58 15.98 -0.98
CA ARG A 102 3.31 16.90 -2.10
C ARG A 102 2.40 16.32 -3.16
N TYR A 103 2.47 15.03 -3.41
CA TYR A 103 1.53 14.37 -4.31
C TYR A 103 0.11 14.42 -3.74
N LEU A 104 -0.05 14.09 -2.46
CA LEU A 104 -1.34 14.13 -1.76
C LEU A 104 -1.94 15.53 -1.74
N GLU A 105 -1.14 16.56 -1.48
CA GLU A 105 -1.57 17.97 -1.54
C GLU A 105 -2.15 18.36 -2.89
N SER A 106 -1.66 17.75 -3.98
CA SER A 106 -2.10 18.07 -5.35
C SER A 106 -3.36 17.35 -5.78
N VAL A 107 -3.58 16.09 -5.33
CA VAL A 107 -4.66 15.24 -5.87
C VAL A 107 -5.63 14.72 -4.79
N GLY A 108 -5.25 14.81 -3.53
CA GLY A 108 -6.07 14.35 -2.40
C GLY A 108 -7.24 15.27 -2.14
N ILE A 109 -8.38 14.70 -1.84
CA ILE A 109 -9.58 15.43 -1.38
C ILE A 109 -10.11 14.82 -0.08
N LYS A 110 -10.92 15.57 0.63
CA LYS A 110 -11.52 15.11 1.87
C LYS A 110 -12.34 13.83 1.65
N GLY A 111 -12.04 12.81 2.43
CA GLY A 111 -12.69 11.50 2.36
C GLY A 111 -11.88 10.44 1.58
N ASP A 112 -10.81 10.82 0.91
CA ASP A 112 -9.86 9.87 0.33
C ASP A 112 -9.11 9.11 1.43
N ILE A 113 -8.65 7.92 1.09
CA ILE A 113 -7.84 7.07 1.97
C ILE A 113 -6.40 7.01 1.44
N LEU A 114 -5.43 7.24 2.32
CA LEU A 114 -4.01 6.93 2.05
C LEU A 114 -3.65 5.57 2.64
N LEU A 115 -3.10 4.69 1.80
CA LEU A 115 -2.50 3.43 2.19
C LEU A 115 -0.97 3.54 2.08
N GLY A 116 -0.29 3.70 3.21
CA GLY A 116 1.18 3.65 3.29
C GLY A 116 1.68 2.23 3.54
N ILE A 117 2.57 1.72 2.69
CA ILE A 117 3.17 0.38 2.82
C ILE A 117 4.64 0.54 3.19
N SER A 118 5.05 -0.08 4.30
CA SER A 118 6.44 -0.07 4.76
C SER A 118 6.78 -1.37 5.47
N THR A 119 7.87 -2.03 5.09
CA THR A 119 8.37 -3.24 5.76
C THR A 119 9.11 -2.91 7.06
N SER A 120 9.82 -1.79 7.12
CA SER A 120 10.57 -1.38 8.31
C SER A 120 9.75 -0.52 9.28
N GLY A 121 8.71 0.16 8.79
CA GLY A 121 7.95 1.16 9.56
C GLY A 121 8.73 2.43 9.92
N ASN A 122 9.96 2.61 9.40
CA ASN A 122 10.87 3.67 9.81
C ASN A 122 11.17 4.71 8.71
N SER A 123 10.49 4.65 7.57
CA SER A 123 10.67 5.64 6.50
C SER A 123 10.15 7.02 6.94
N GLN A 124 10.93 8.07 6.64
CA GLN A 124 10.62 9.44 7.09
C GLN A 124 9.61 10.16 6.18
N ASN A 125 9.44 9.67 4.95
CA ASN A 125 8.53 10.21 3.95
C ASN A 125 7.12 9.68 4.02
#